data_4c0eca30dfe6a36313598a9b2d71029b
#
_entry.id   4c0eca30dfe6a36313598a9b2d71029b
#
_cell.length_a   1.000
_cell.length_b   1.000
_cell.length_c   1.000
_cell.angle_alpha   90.00
_cell.angle_beta   90.00
_cell.angle_gamma   90.00
#
_symmetry.space_group_name_H-M   'P 1'
#
loop_
_entity.id
_entity.type
_entity.pdbx_description
1 polymer ?
#
loop_
_entity_poly.entity_id
_entity_poly.type
_entity_poly.pdbx_seq_one_letter_code
_entity_poly.pdbx_strand_id
1 'polypeptide(L)'
;MAMVKANAYGHGLIETSTILASLGIDCFGVAFSSEAVLLRQAGITLPIIMMTPPEDEDIYAIIKYSIETVICTEHHLRELSKQAKEKNALIKVHTYIDTGMHRDGFDPSHTLKFIELLHSFSNLQWAGICTHLATSDSSDTSFMDKQLSIFYQCIEQLKQEGYTIPRIHMSNSAGMIRKPSYAAGMVRLGLSLYGYNVIGDIEVPNVLPVMSIESRVLSLRRIKKGESVSYGRSFIADTDTTIATIPIGYGDGLFRHLSNKISFIINGKFYPVIGNICMDECMVNIGDDPCSVSDRVIIIGSQGECSQDAKDIATIIDTIPYEITTAISNRVPRRIE
;
A
#
# COMPACT_ATOMS: atom_id res chain seq x y z
N MET A 1 -7.87 11.12 -3.97
CA MET A 1 -8.08 9.99 -3.02
C MET A 1 -6.74 9.50 -2.53
N ALA A 2 -6.55 9.41 -1.22
CA ALA A 2 -5.38 8.78 -0.61
C ALA A 2 -5.68 7.30 -0.33
N MET A 3 -4.87 6.39 -0.86
CA MET A 3 -4.98 4.96 -0.60
C MET A 3 -4.28 4.64 0.72
N VAL A 4 -5.06 4.27 1.74
CA VAL A 4 -4.56 3.97 3.10
C VAL A 4 -4.81 2.53 3.54
N LYS A 5 -5.15 1.65 2.59
CA LYS A 5 -5.29 0.21 2.83
C LYS A 5 -4.00 -0.44 3.34
N ALA A 6 -4.09 -1.63 3.90
CA ALA A 6 -2.98 -2.39 4.47
C ALA A 6 -2.18 -1.55 5.48
N ASN A 7 -2.89 -1.01 6.50
CA ASN A 7 -2.31 -0.15 7.53
C ASN A 7 -1.56 1.08 6.94
N ALA A 8 -2.20 1.77 5.96
CA ALA A 8 -1.58 2.85 5.21
C ALA A 8 -0.23 2.43 4.57
N TYR A 9 -0.25 1.31 3.84
CA TYR A 9 0.97 0.72 3.27
C TYR A 9 2.08 0.47 4.32
N GLY A 10 1.67 0.08 5.54
CA GLY A 10 2.55 -0.16 6.66
C GLY A 10 2.90 1.07 7.52
N HIS A 11 2.50 2.27 7.10
CA HIS A 11 2.89 3.52 7.76
C HIS A 11 2.04 3.88 9.01
N GLY A 12 0.96 3.11 9.28
CA GLY A 12 0.01 3.41 10.35
C GLY A 12 -1.28 4.03 9.82
N LEU A 13 -2.38 3.27 9.86
CA LEU A 13 -3.66 3.66 9.27
C LEU A 13 -4.20 4.96 9.86
N ILE A 14 -4.25 5.04 11.18
CA ILE A 14 -4.88 6.16 11.89
C ILE A 14 -4.00 7.41 11.82
N GLU A 15 -2.72 7.25 12.11
CA GLU A 15 -1.73 8.33 12.13
C GLU A 15 -1.65 9.01 10.76
N THR A 16 -1.43 8.21 9.72
CA THR A 16 -1.34 8.71 8.34
C THR A 16 -2.63 9.38 7.90
N SER A 17 -3.79 8.76 8.17
CA SER A 17 -5.07 9.32 7.73
C SER A 17 -5.42 10.60 8.46
N THR A 18 -5.04 10.74 9.73
CA THR A 18 -5.25 11.98 10.51
C THR A 18 -4.43 13.12 9.92
N ILE A 19 -3.17 12.88 9.58
CA ILE A 19 -2.30 13.88 8.94
C ILE A 19 -2.86 14.28 7.58
N LEU A 20 -3.19 13.30 6.72
CA LEU A 20 -3.71 13.57 5.39
C LEU A 20 -5.05 14.32 5.41
N ALA A 21 -5.92 14.01 6.37
CA ALA A 21 -7.16 14.75 6.56
C ALA A 21 -6.89 16.23 6.91
N SER A 22 -5.90 16.51 7.77
CA SER A 22 -5.52 17.88 8.13
C SER A 22 -4.88 18.66 6.97
N LEU A 23 -4.28 17.94 6.01
CA LEU A 23 -3.70 18.52 4.79
C LEU A 23 -4.71 18.72 3.65
N GLY A 24 -6.00 18.41 3.87
CA GLY A 24 -7.06 18.71 2.92
C GLY A 24 -7.24 17.66 1.82
N ILE A 25 -6.95 16.38 2.09
CA ILE A 25 -7.28 15.30 1.14
C ILE A 25 -8.80 15.17 0.96
N ASP A 26 -9.28 14.90 -0.25
CA ASP A 26 -10.73 14.84 -0.53
C ASP A 26 -11.40 13.57 0.02
N CYS A 27 -10.73 12.42 -0.06
CA CYS A 27 -11.27 11.14 0.38
C CYS A 27 -10.18 10.09 0.58
N PHE A 28 -10.52 9.02 1.29
CA PHE A 28 -9.68 7.87 1.53
C PHE A 28 -10.12 6.66 0.73
N GLY A 29 -9.17 5.84 0.30
CA GLY A 29 -9.40 4.54 -0.32
C GLY A 29 -8.85 3.43 0.58
N VAL A 30 -9.70 2.47 0.90
CA VAL A 30 -9.37 1.27 1.69
C VAL A 30 -9.62 0.01 0.88
N ALA A 31 -9.13 -1.14 1.33
CA ALA A 31 -9.47 -2.42 0.71
C ALA A 31 -10.76 -2.99 1.32
N PHE A 32 -10.87 -3.04 2.63
CA PHE A 32 -11.93 -3.75 3.35
C PHE A 32 -12.72 -2.81 4.28
N SER A 33 -13.94 -3.22 4.59
CA SER A 33 -14.84 -2.50 5.50
C SER A 33 -14.23 -2.32 6.89
N SER A 34 -13.46 -3.29 7.37
CA SER A 34 -12.78 -3.23 8.68
C SER A 34 -11.81 -2.05 8.79
N GLU A 35 -11.06 -1.72 7.72
CA GLU A 35 -10.17 -0.55 7.70
C GLU A 35 -10.97 0.75 7.75
N ALA A 36 -12.08 0.83 7.00
CA ALA A 36 -12.97 1.98 7.02
C ALA A 36 -13.61 2.20 8.40
N VAL A 37 -14.01 1.11 9.07
CA VAL A 37 -14.56 1.15 10.43
C VAL A 37 -13.54 1.74 11.41
N LEU A 38 -12.28 1.31 11.35
CA LEU A 38 -11.21 1.87 12.19
C LEU A 38 -11.03 3.37 11.95
N LEU A 39 -11.03 3.82 10.70
CA LEU A 39 -10.96 5.26 10.37
C LEU A 39 -12.15 6.03 10.95
N ARG A 40 -13.37 5.51 10.83
CA ARG A 40 -14.57 6.15 11.42
C ARG A 40 -14.51 6.21 12.93
N GLN A 41 -14.06 5.14 13.59
CA GLN A 41 -13.87 5.10 15.04
C GLN A 41 -12.80 6.09 15.52
N ALA A 42 -11.80 6.36 14.69
CA ALA A 42 -10.78 7.39 14.94
C ALA A 42 -11.26 8.82 14.63
N GLY A 43 -12.52 9.01 14.23
CA GLY A 43 -13.11 10.34 14.00
C GLY A 43 -12.93 10.89 12.58
N ILE A 44 -12.45 10.11 11.62
CA ILE A 44 -12.35 10.53 10.22
C ILE A 44 -13.76 10.67 9.63
N THR A 45 -14.12 11.88 9.20
CA THR A 45 -15.44 12.21 8.62
C THR A 45 -15.43 12.30 7.08
N LEU A 46 -14.26 12.45 6.47
CA LEU A 46 -14.11 12.49 5.01
C LEU A 46 -14.70 11.25 4.33
N PRO A 47 -15.10 11.32 3.06
CA PRO A 47 -15.53 10.15 2.31
C PRO A 47 -14.50 9.02 2.36
N ILE A 48 -14.95 7.79 2.56
CA ILE A 48 -14.12 6.58 2.53
C ILE A 48 -14.73 5.66 1.48
N ILE A 49 -13.91 5.23 0.53
CA ILE A 49 -14.33 4.34 -0.57
C ILE A 49 -13.64 3.00 -0.37
N MET A 50 -14.42 1.94 -0.19
CA MET A 50 -13.93 0.57 -0.23
C MET A 50 -13.71 0.14 -1.67
N MET A 51 -12.47 -0.18 -2.01
CA MET A 51 -12.03 -0.45 -3.38
C MET A 51 -12.03 -1.94 -3.75
N THR A 52 -12.32 -2.83 -2.82
CA THR A 52 -12.67 -4.22 -3.07
C THR A 52 -14.19 -4.34 -3.09
N PRO A 53 -14.77 -5.09 -4.04
CA PRO A 53 -16.21 -5.33 -4.03
C PRO A 53 -16.68 -5.94 -2.70
N PRO A 54 -17.85 -5.55 -2.19
CA PRO A 54 -18.31 -5.98 -0.87
C PRO A 54 -18.74 -7.44 -0.88
N GLU A 55 -18.46 -8.13 0.21
CA GLU A 55 -19.18 -9.34 0.61
C GLU A 55 -20.45 -8.98 1.38
N ASP A 56 -21.39 -9.93 1.52
CA ASP A 56 -22.67 -9.67 2.19
C ASP A 56 -22.49 -9.23 3.65
N GLU A 57 -21.41 -9.69 4.30
CA GLU A 57 -21.03 -9.35 5.68
C GLU A 57 -20.54 -7.91 5.83
N ASP A 58 -20.03 -7.30 4.77
CA ASP A 58 -19.57 -5.92 4.76
C ASP A 58 -20.75 -4.92 4.79
N ILE A 59 -21.92 -5.30 4.29
CA ILE A 59 -23.02 -4.38 4.01
C ILE A 59 -23.50 -3.69 5.28
N TYR A 60 -23.52 -4.39 6.42
CA TYR A 60 -23.86 -3.75 7.69
C TYR A 60 -22.89 -2.59 8.03
N ALA A 61 -21.58 -2.81 7.86
CA ALA A 61 -20.58 -1.78 8.11
C ALA A 61 -20.68 -0.62 7.10
N ILE A 62 -20.91 -0.93 5.83
CA ILE A 62 -21.12 0.05 4.75
C ILE A 62 -22.27 1.01 5.12
N ILE A 63 -23.41 0.47 5.55
CA ILE A 63 -24.56 1.27 5.94
C ILE A 63 -24.28 2.07 7.21
N LYS A 64 -23.83 1.40 8.27
CA LYS A 64 -23.65 1.99 9.60
C LYS A 64 -22.63 3.13 9.61
N TYR A 65 -21.55 2.99 8.84
CA TYR A 65 -20.44 3.93 8.84
C TYR A 65 -20.40 4.82 7.59
N SER A 66 -21.44 4.77 6.76
CA SER A 66 -21.54 5.57 5.52
C SER A 66 -20.29 5.42 4.65
N ILE A 67 -19.93 4.17 4.33
CA ILE A 67 -18.81 3.82 3.46
C ILE A 67 -19.33 3.79 2.03
N GLU A 68 -18.63 4.42 1.10
CA GLU A 68 -18.86 4.25 -0.33
C GLU A 68 -18.16 2.95 -0.78
N THR A 69 -18.70 2.22 -1.76
CA THR A 69 -18.13 0.95 -2.19
C THR A 69 -18.13 0.78 -3.72
N VAL A 70 -17.16 0.03 -4.24
CA VAL A 70 -17.19 -0.38 -5.64
C VAL A 70 -18.11 -1.57 -5.84
N ILE A 71 -18.72 -1.67 -7.01
CA ILE A 71 -19.62 -2.77 -7.39
C ILE A 71 -19.26 -3.30 -8.76
N CYS A 72 -19.32 -4.63 -8.92
CA CYS A 72 -18.90 -5.34 -10.13
C CYS A 72 -19.95 -6.30 -10.70
N THR A 73 -21.01 -6.63 -9.93
CA THR A 73 -21.99 -7.65 -10.31
C THR A 73 -23.41 -7.21 -9.98
N GLU A 74 -24.40 -7.83 -10.65
CA GLU A 74 -25.81 -7.64 -10.30
C GLU A 74 -26.13 -8.14 -8.87
N HIS A 75 -25.40 -9.14 -8.38
CA HIS A 75 -25.54 -9.63 -7.01
C HIS A 75 -25.25 -8.50 -6.00
N HIS A 76 -24.14 -7.78 -6.17
CA HIS A 76 -23.80 -6.62 -5.30
C HIS A 76 -24.93 -5.58 -5.31
N LEU A 77 -25.49 -5.24 -6.47
CA LEU A 77 -26.61 -4.30 -6.56
C LEU A 77 -27.82 -4.76 -5.77
N ARG A 78 -28.19 -6.04 -5.92
CA ARG A 78 -29.37 -6.61 -5.29
C ARG A 78 -29.23 -6.72 -3.78
N GLU A 79 -28.11 -7.24 -3.27
CA GLU A 79 -27.88 -7.41 -1.84
C GLU A 79 -27.70 -6.08 -1.12
N LEU A 80 -26.91 -5.15 -1.71
CA LEU A 80 -26.81 -3.79 -1.16
C LEU A 80 -28.18 -3.10 -1.09
N SER A 81 -28.97 -3.16 -2.17
CA SER A 81 -30.29 -2.55 -2.18
C SER A 81 -31.25 -3.19 -1.19
N LYS A 82 -31.28 -4.51 -1.07
CA LYS A 82 -32.11 -5.24 -0.13
C LYS A 82 -31.84 -4.79 1.31
N GLN A 83 -30.59 -4.86 1.74
CA GLN A 83 -30.21 -4.51 3.11
C GLN A 83 -30.36 -3.00 3.39
N ALA A 84 -30.05 -2.14 2.40
CA ALA A 84 -30.28 -0.71 2.52
C ALA A 84 -31.77 -0.36 2.71
N LYS A 85 -32.66 -1.05 2.01
CA LYS A 85 -34.10 -0.88 2.15
C LYS A 85 -34.58 -1.25 3.55
N GLU A 86 -34.10 -2.36 4.12
CA GLU A 86 -34.43 -2.79 5.48
C GLU A 86 -34.00 -1.77 6.55
N LYS A 87 -32.94 -1.03 6.29
CA LYS A 87 -32.36 -0.02 7.19
C LYS A 87 -32.79 1.41 6.86
N ASN A 88 -33.63 1.60 5.85
CA ASN A 88 -34.00 2.92 5.30
C ASN A 88 -32.77 3.80 5.02
N ALA A 89 -31.75 3.20 4.39
CA ALA A 89 -30.46 3.83 4.10
C ALA A 89 -30.28 4.07 2.61
N LEU A 90 -29.43 5.04 2.27
CA LEU A 90 -28.94 5.31 0.93
C LEU A 90 -27.46 4.94 0.87
N ILE A 91 -27.07 4.04 -0.04
CA ILE A 91 -25.67 3.61 -0.23
C ILE A 91 -25.12 4.26 -1.48
N LYS A 92 -23.93 4.86 -1.37
CA LYS A 92 -23.17 5.38 -2.50
C LYS A 92 -22.30 4.29 -3.11
N VAL A 93 -22.44 4.08 -4.42
CA VAL A 93 -21.74 3.03 -5.13
C VAL A 93 -20.94 3.58 -6.32
N HIS A 94 -19.78 2.98 -6.56
CA HIS A 94 -18.93 3.23 -7.73
C HIS A 94 -18.96 2.01 -8.63
N THR A 95 -19.34 2.17 -9.87
CA THR A 95 -19.31 1.07 -10.84
C THR A 95 -17.90 0.83 -11.32
N TYR A 96 -17.47 -0.43 -11.33
CA TYR A 96 -16.12 -0.80 -11.69
C TYR A 96 -16.13 -1.58 -13.01
N ILE A 97 -15.48 -1.03 -14.04
CA ILE A 97 -15.34 -1.64 -15.36
C ILE A 97 -14.00 -2.35 -15.47
N ASP A 98 -13.99 -3.61 -15.87
CA ASP A 98 -12.75 -4.32 -16.21
C ASP A 98 -12.32 -4.00 -17.64
N THR A 99 -11.30 -3.18 -17.78
CA THR A 99 -10.74 -2.82 -19.09
C THR A 99 -9.51 -3.65 -19.47
N GLY A 100 -9.19 -4.68 -18.67
CA GLY A 100 -8.09 -5.59 -18.97
C GLY A 100 -7.18 -5.91 -17.78
N MET A 101 -7.51 -5.48 -16.55
CA MET A 101 -6.81 -5.94 -15.35
C MET A 101 -7.21 -7.37 -14.96
N HIS A 102 -8.44 -7.78 -15.30
CA HIS A 102 -9.00 -9.11 -15.05
C HIS A 102 -8.92 -9.57 -13.59
N ARG A 103 -9.17 -8.64 -12.69
CA ARG A 103 -9.22 -8.88 -11.25
C ARG A 103 -10.60 -8.59 -10.68
N ASP A 104 -11.08 -7.36 -10.89
CA ASP A 104 -12.40 -6.88 -10.48
C ASP A 104 -13.04 -6.14 -11.65
N GLY A 105 -14.36 -5.95 -11.59
CA GLY A 105 -15.09 -5.18 -12.60
C GLY A 105 -16.00 -6.07 -13.46
N PHE A 106 -16.95 -5.43 -14.11
CA PHE A 106 -17.79 -6.08 -15.13
C PHE A 106 -17.27 -5.79 -16.53
N ASP A 107 -17.69 -6.62 -17.48
CA ASP A 107 -17.32 -6.49 -18.90
C ASP A 107 -17.79 -5.13 -19.47
N PRO A 108 -16.92 -4.39 -20.19
CA PRO A 108 -17.26 -3.10 -20.80
C PRO A 108 -18.51 -3.10 -21.67
N SER A 109 -18.79 -4.22 -22.37
CA SER A 109 -19.99 -4.36 -23.23
C SER A 109 -21.31 -4.32 -22.46
N HIS A 110 -21.26 -4.54 -21.15
CA HIS A 110 -22.44 -4.52 -20.28
C HIS A 110 -22.65 -3.16 -19.59
N THR A 111 -21.84 -2.14 -19.89
CA THR A 111 -21.83 -0.86 -19.16
C THR A 111 -23.22 -0.21 -19.11
N LEU A 112 -23.88 -0.02 -20.25
CA LEU A 112 -25.18 0.64 -20.28
C LEU A 112 -26.22 -0.14 -19.47
N LYS A 113 -26.35 -1.45 -19.74
CA LYS A 113 -27.30 -2.32 -19.03
C LYS A 113 -27.08 -2.33 -17.51
N PHE A 114 -25.81 -2.30 -17.07
CA PHE A 114 -25.46 -2.29 -15.65
C PHE A 114 -25.85 -0.96 -14.99
N ILE A 115 -25.66 0.17 -15.67
CA ILE A 115 -26.05 1.49 -15.17
C ILE A 115 -27.58 1.65 -15.17
N GLU A 116 -28.30 1.16 -16.18
CA GLU A 116 -29.77 1.11 -16.19
C GLU A 116 -30.29 0.32 -14.98
N LEU A 117 -29.72 -0.86 -14.73
CA LEU A 117 -30.09 -1.68 -13.59
C LEU A 117 -29.80 -0.95 -12.26
N LEU A 118 -28.65 -0.30 -12.12
CA LEU A 118 -28.32 0.48 -10.93
C LEU A 118 -29.38 1.57 -10.68
N HIS A 119 -29.79 2.31 -11.71
CA HIS A 119 -30.80 3.37 -11.58
C HIS A 119 -32.20 2.86 -11.24
N SER A 120 -32.47 1.56 -11.40
CA SER A 120 -33.74 0.96 -10.94
C SER A 120 -33.84 0.81 -9.41
N PHE A 121 -32.74 0.97 -8.68
CA PHE A 121 -32.67 0.89 -7.23
C PHE A 121 -32.63 2.29 -6.60
N SER A 122 -33.76 2.76 -6.07
CA SER A 122 -33.91 4.11 -5.48
C SER A 122 -33.06 4.35 -4.22
N ASN A 123 -32.54 3.31 -3.60
CA ASN A 123 -31.74 3.33 -2.39
C ASN A 123 -30.24 3.10 -2.65
N LEU A 124 -29.84 3.08 -3.92
CA LEU A 124 -28.45 3.11 -4.34
C LEU A 124 -28.19 4.41 -5.12
N GLN A 125 -27.17 5.14 -4.73
CA GLN A 125 -26.74 6.37 -5.39
C GLN A 125 -25.49 6.09 -6.21
N TRP A 126 -25.55 6.30 -7.52
CA TRP A 126 -24.35 6.25 -8.35
C TRP A 126 -23.41 7.41 -8.01
N ALA A 127 -22.28 7.13 -7.36
CA ALA A 127 -21.33 8.11 -6.88
C ALA A 127 -20.09 8.22 -7.77
N GLY A 128 -19.83 7.21 -8.60
CA GLY A 128 -18.68 7.24 -9.51
C GLY A 128 -18.58 6.02 -10.42
N ILE A 129 -17.61 6.10 -11.32
CA ILE A 129 -17.25 5.02 -12.25
C ILE A 129 -15.74 4.90 -12.31
N CYS A 130 -15.23 3.67 -12.30
CA CYS A 130 -13.79 3.44 -12.27
C CYS A 130 -13.33 2.24 -13.08
N THR A 131 -12.03 2.22 -13.35
CA THR A 131 -11.25 1.08 -13.81
C THR A 131 -9.89 1.06 -13.12
N HIS A 132 -9.04 0.06 -13.40
CA HIS A 132 -7.66 0.00 -12.90
C HIS A 132 -6.68 -0.32 -14.01
N LEU A 133 -5.59 0.46 -14.05
CA LEU A 133 -4.54 0.32 -15.06
C LEU A 133 -3.54 -0.77 -14.62
N ALA A 134 -3.29 -1.74 -15.48
CA ALA A 134 -2.45 -2.90 -15.18
C ALA A 134 -0.95 -2.65 -15.39
N THR A 135 -0.59 -1.76 -16.33
CA THR A 135 0.80 -1.55 -16.79
C THR A 135 1.20 -0.07 -16.79
N SER A 136 0.58 0.74 -15.91
CA SER A 136 0.86 2.18 -15.87
C SER A 136 2.29 2.53 -15.41
N ASP A 137 2.98 1.60 -14.75
CA ASP A 137 4.38 1.69 -14.34
C ASP A 137 5.37 1.27 -15.45
N SER A 138 4.89 0.58 -16.49
CA SER A 138 5.71 0.18 -17.63
C SER A 138 6.10 1.35 -18.53
N SER A 139 7.30 1.32 -19.12
CA SER A 139 7.70 2.25 -20.19
C SER A 139 6.90 2.04 -21.47
N ASP A 140 6.46 0.80 -21.76
CA ASP A 140 5.51 0.52 -22.83
C ASP A 140 4.10 0.85 -22.38
N THR A 141 3.52 1.91 -22.93
CA THR A 141 2.18 2.40 -22.60
C THR A 141 1.07 1.79 -23.45
N SER A 142 1.39 0.94 -24.43
CA SER A 142 0.41 0.45 -25.42
C SER A 142 -0.80 -0.21 -24.79
N PHE A 143 -0.59 -1.05 -23.79
CA PHE A 143 -1.69 -1.72 -23.08
C PHE A 143 -2.48 -0.77 -22.19
N MET A 144 -1.80 0.16 -21.50
CA MET A 144 -2.47 1.21 -20.74
C MET A 144 -3.36 2.07 -21.64
N ASP A 145 -2.87 2.45 -22.83
CA ASP A 145 -3.63 3.25 -23.80
C ASP A 145 -4.86 2.51 -24.32
N LYS A 146 -4.74 1.18 -24.53
CA LYS A 146 -5.86 0.32 -24.85
C LYS A 146 -6.92 0.31 -23.74
N GLN A 147 -6.50 0.14 -22.48
CA GLN A 147 -7.41 0.17 -21.32
C GLN A 147 -8.15 1.52 -21.23
N LEU A 148 -7.42 2.62 -21.39
CA LEU A 148 -8.00 3.97 -21.38
C LEU A 148 -9.00 4.16 -22.52
N SER A 149 -8.66 3.71 -23.74
CA SER A 149 -9.58 3.78 -24.89
C SER A 149 -10.90 3.06 -24.61
N ILE A 150 -10.84 1.83 -24.11
CA ILE A 150 -12.04 1.03 -23.74
C ILE A 150 -12.86 1.79 -22.68
N PHE A 151 -12.21 2.31 -21.64
CA PHE A 151 -12.90 3.03 -20.57
C PHE A 151 -13.61 4.29 -21.09
N TYR A 152 -12.94 5.09 -21.92
CA TYR A 152 -13.53 6.29 -22.48
C TYR A 152 -14.67 5.98 -23.47
N GLN A 153 -14.61 4.88 -24.21
CA GLN A 153 -15.74 4.44 -25.04
C GLN A 153 -16.99 4.18 -24.17
N CYS A 154 -16.84 3.51 -23.02
CA CYS A 154 -17.95 3.33 -22.08
C CYS A 154 -18.49 4.67 -21.56
N ILE A 155 -17.60 5.60 -21.20
CA ILE A 155 -17.96 6.95 -20.73
C ILE A 155 -18.76 7.71 -21.81
N GLU A 156 -18.28 7.71 -23.04
CA GLU A 156 -18.96 8.42 -24.15
C GLU A 156 -20.31 7.76 -24.51
N GLN A 157 -20.42 6.42 -24.47
CA GLN A 157 -21.70 5.74 -24.66
C GLN A 157 -22.72 6.19 -23.60
N LEU A 158 -22.33 6.22 -22.32
CA LEU A 158 -23.22 6.68 -21.24
C LEU A 158 -23.66 8.15 -21.42
N LYS A 159 -22.76 9.02 -21.86
CA LYS A 159 -23.11 10.42 -22.15
C LYS A 159 -24.09 10.55 -23.31
N GLN A 160 -23.92 9.75 -24.38
CA GLN A 160 -24.83 9.74 -25.54
C GLN A 160 -26.24 9.30 -25.13
N GLU A 161 -26.35 8.38 -24.18
CA GLU A 161 -27.62 7.95 -23.58
C GLU A 161 -28.16 8.92 -22.50
N GLY A 162 -27.54 10.09 -22.33
CA GLY A 162 -28.01 11.17 -21.45
C GLY A 162 -27.63 11.03 -19.99
N TYR A 163 -26.74 10.09 -19.62
CA TYR A 163 -26.30 9.96 -18.22
C TYR A 163 -25.30 11.05 -17.84
N THR A 164 -25.53 11.66 -16.69
CA THR A 164 -24.53 12.51 -16.03
C THR A 164 -23.62 11.64 -15.20
N ILE A 165 -22.34 11.60 -15.55
CA ILE A 165 -21.35 10.74 -14.87
C ILE A 165 -20.79 11.51 -13.67
N PRO A 166 -20.95 10.99 -12.44
CA PRO A 166 -20.61 11.77 -11.24
C PRO A 166 -19.10 11.91 -11.06
N ARG A 167 -18.41 10.87 -10.68
CA ARG A 167 -16.96 10.89 -10.42
C ARG A 167 -16.26 9.82 -11.25
N ILE A 168 -15.30 10.23 -12.06
CA ILE A 168 -14.48 9.32 -12.88
C ILE A 168 -13.15 9.12 -12.19
N HIS A 169 -12.71 7.87 -11.97
CA HIS A 169 -11.39 7.59 -11.41
C HIS A 169 -10.75 6.33 -12.01
N MET A 170 -9.62 6.52 -12.66
CA MET A 170 -8.89 5.45 -13.33
C MET A 170 -7.40 5.40 -12.93
N SER A 171 -6.77 6.57 -12.78
CA SER A 171 -5.34 6.68 -12.56
C SER A 171 -4.94 6.28 -11.13
N ASN A 172 -3.99 5.35 -11.03
CA ASN A 172 -3.17 5.12 -9.84
C ASN A 172 -1.98 6.10 -9.83
N SER A 173 -1.04 5.96 -8.90
CA SER A 173 0.15 6.82 -8.82
C SER A 173 0.92 6.90 -10.15
N ALA A 174 1.21 5.74 -10.75
CA ALA A 174 1.95 5.67 -12.01
C ALA A 174 1.17 6.27 -13.18
N GLY A 175 -0.12 5.96 -13.30
CA GLY A 175 -0.97 6.52 -14.35
C GLY A 175 -1.08 8.04 -14.28
N MET A 176 -1.14 8.61 -13.08
CA MET A 176 -1.13 10.06 -12.88
C MET A 176 0.18 10.70 -13.36
N ILE A 177 1.32 10.10 -13.02
CA ILE A 177 2.63 10.64 -13.39
C ILE A 177 2.86 10.50 -14.90
N ARG A 178 2.55 9.34 -15.48
CA ARG A 178 2.81 9.04 -16.89
C ARG A 178 1.87 9.79 -17.85
N LYS A 179 0.60 9.93 -17.47
CA LYS A 179 -0.42 10.61 -18.30
C LYS A 179 -1.30 11.54 -17.46
N PRO A 180 -0.80 12.71 -17.05
CA PRO A 180 -1.56 13.67 -16.23
C PRO A 180 -2.88 14.10 -16.85
N SER A 181 -2.99 14.14 -18.19
CA SER A 181 -4.22 14.50 -18.93
C SER A 181 -5.38 13.53 -18.66
N TYR A 182 -5.11 12.30 -18.24
CA TYR A 182 -6.11 11.30 -17.86
C TYR A 182 -6.39 11.25 -16.35
N ALA A 183 -5.83 12.19 -15.60
CA ALA A 183 -6.14 12.35 -14.17
C ALA A 183 -7.50 13.02 -13.91
N ALA A 184 -8.35 13.13 -14.93
CA ALA A 184 -9.66 13.79 -14.85
C ALA A 184 -10.55 13.14 -13.78
N GLY A 185 -11.16 13.98 -12.96
CA GLY A 185 -12.06 13.58 -11.88
C GLY A 185 -11.34 13.28 -10.58
N MET A 186 -10.80 12.08 -10.39
CA MET A 186 -10.12 11.71 -9.16
C MET A 186 -8.96 10.73 -9.43
N VAL A 187 -7.81 11.00 -8.81
CA VAL A 187 -6.65 10.08 -8.81
C VAL A 187 -6.61 9.28 -7.52
N ARG A 188 -6.10 8.04 -7.59
CA ARG A 188 -5.92 7.14 -6.45
C ARG A 188 -4.44 6.98 -6.14
N LEU A 189 -3.95 7.86 -5.28
CA LEU A 189 -2.54 7.87 -4.88
C LEU A 189 -2.25 6.75 -3.90
N GLY A 190 -1.38 5.83 -4.31
CA GLY A 190 -0.83 4.75 -3.49
C GLY A 190 0.60 5.06 -3.07
N LEU A 191 1.55 4.27 -3.54
CA LEU A 191 2.94 4.29 -3.07
C LEU A 191 3.64 5.65 -3.23
N SER A 192 3.30 6.44 -4.27
CA SER A 192 3.88 7.79 -4.43
C SER A 192 3.48 8.74 -3.29
N LEU A 193 2.34 8.51 -2.63
CA LEU A 193 1.94 9.25 -1.43
C LEU A 193 2.92 9.02 -0.27
N TYR A 194 3.55 7.85 -0.24
CA TYR A 194 4.51 7.44 0.78
C TYR A 194 5.98 7.67 0.37
N GLY A 195 6.19 8.44 -0.70
CA GLY A 195 7.51 8.92 -1.08
C GLY A 195 8.30 8.01 -2.00
N TYR A 196 7.66 7.09 -2.72
CA TYR A 196 8.35 6.24 -3.68
C TYR A 196 7.96 6.59 -5.11
N ASN A 197 8.97 6.79 -5.96
CA ASN A 197 8.75 6.85 -7.39
C ASN A 197 8.42 5.45 -7.90
N VAL A 198 7.21 5.31 -8.47
CA VAL A 198 6.68 4.05 -8.99
C VAL A 198 7.01 3.82 -10.47
N ILE A 199 7.68 4.77 -11.11
CA ILE A 199 8.05 4.72 -12.53
C ILE A 199 9.56 4.83 -12.63
N GLY A 200 10.21 3.80 -13.20
CA GLY A 200 11.66 3.75 -13.26
C GLY A 200 12.30 4.70 -14.30
N ASP A 201 11.55 5.08 -15.32
CA ASP A 201 12.01 5.87 -16.48
C ASP A 201 11.61 7.36 -16.43
N ILE A 202 10.88 7.78 -15.40
CA ILE A 202 10.50 9.19 -15.19
C ILE A 202 10.94 9.62 -13.80
N GLU A 203 11.73 10.67 -13.72
CA GLU A 203 12.10 11.29 -12.46
C GLU A 203 10.92 12.12 -11.92
N VAL A 204 10.56 11.87 -10.65
CA VAL A 204 9.53 12.65 -9.95
C VAL A 204 10.21 13.45 -8.85
N PRO A 205 10.41 14.75 -9.05
CA PRO A 205 11.13 15.56 -8.07
C PRO A 205 10.34 15.69 -6.75
N ASN A 206 11.08 15.80 -5.64
CA ASN A 206 10.52 16.02 -4.30
C ASN A 206 9.63 14.90 -3.74
N VAL A 207 9.71 13.69 -4.31
CA VAL A 207 9.09 12.50 -3.73
C VAL A 207 10.14 11.77 -2.91
N LEU A 208 10.03 11.85 -1.58
CA LEU A 208 10.99 11.29 -0.63
C LEU A 208 10.30 10.25 0.26
N PRO A 209 10.92 9.05 0.48
CA PRO A 209 10.40 8.05 1.40
C PRO A 209 10.14 8.64 2.79
N VAL A 210 8.93 8.41 3.32
CA VAL A 210 8.52 8.95 4.64
C VAL A 210 8.71 7.95 5.77
N MET A 211 9.00 6.67 5.46
CA MET A 211 9.23 5.64 6.47
C MET A 211 10.70 5.58 6.84
N SER A 212 10.99 5.61 8.15
CA SER A 212 12.23 5.11 8.72
C SER A 212 11.95 3.93 9.66
N ILE A 213 12.86 2.95 9.70
CA ILE A 213 12.83 1.82 10.64
C ILE A 213 14.14 1.81 11.39
N GLU A 214 14.01 1.92 12.70
CA GLU A 214 15.13 2.00 13.62
C GLU A 214 15.05 0.92 14.69
N SER A 215 16.22 0.49 15.11
CA SER A 215 16.42 -0.38 16.26
C SER A 215 17.64 0.08 17.05
N ARG A 216 18.10 -0.74 17.98
CA ARG A 216 19.29 -0.47 18.78
C ARG A 216 20.11 -1.74 18.98
N VAL A 217 21.39 -1.57 19.20
CA VAL A 217 22.26 -2.69 19.62
C VAL A 217 21.79 -3.20 20.98
N LEU A 218 21.34 -4.45 21.03
CA LEU A 218 20.87 -5.10 22.26
C LEU A 218 22.04 -5.68 23.07
N SER A 219 22.98 -6.34 22.39
CA SER A 219 24.16 -6.94 23.02
C SER A 219 25.32 -7.05 22.03
N LEU A 220 26.53 -7.15 22.57
CA LEU A 220 27.75 -7.37 21.82
C LEU A 220 28.43 -8.64 22.27
N ARG A 221 28.96 -9.43 21.32
CA ARG A 221 29.66 -10.66 21.61
C ARG A 221 30.86 -10.84 20.69
N ARG A 222 32.04 -11.07 21.27
CA ARG A 222 33.21 -11.49 20.52
C ARG A 222 33.12 -12.99 20.23
N ILE A 223 33.28 -13.38 18.98
CA ILE A 223 33.38 -14.78 18.54
C ILE A 223 34.74 -15.04 17.89
N LYS A 224 35.13 -16.31 17.92
CA LYS A 224 36.41 -16.78 17.36
C LYS A 224 36.24 -17.28 15.92
N LYS A 225 37.32 -17.26 15.18
CA LYS A 225 37.39 -17.94 13.86
C LYS A 225 36.89 -19.39 13.99
N GLY A 226 36.00 -19.80 13.05
CA GLY A 226 35.39 -21.10 13.01
C GLY A 226 34.11 -21.24 13.82
N GLU A 227 33.75 -20.29 14.68
CA GLU A 227 32.46 -20.25 15.33
C GLU A 227 31.35 -19.84 14.38
N SER A 228 30.15 -20.38 14.58
CA SER A 228 29.00 -20.13 13.71
C SER A 228 27.95 -19.27 14.37
N VAL A 229 27.11 -18.61 13.54
CA VAL A 229 26.05 -17.71 13.99
C VAL A 229 24.69 -18.19 13.52
N SER A 230 23.72 -18.13 14.41
CA SER A 230 22.29 -18.35 14.17
C SER A 230 21.91 -19.78 13.78
N TYR A 231 20.61 -19.96 13.54
CA TYR A 231 20.02 -21.24 13.12
C TYR A 231 20.65 -21.76 11.82
N GLY A 232 20.87 -23.07 11.77
CA GLY A 232 21.43 -23.72 10.60
C GLY A 232 22.90 -23.41 10.34
N ARG A 233 23.56 -22.61 11.22
CA ARG A 233 24.98 -22.27 11.11
C ARG A 233 25.34 -21.74 9.70
N SER A 234 24.46 -20.91 9.12
CA SER A 234 24.59 -20.40 7.76
C SER A 234 25.68 -19.34 7.59
N PHE A 235 26.28 -18.90 8.70
CA PHE A 235 27.50 -18.10 8.77
C PHE A 235 28.51 -18.76 9.69
N ILE A 236 29.78 -18.79 9.24
CA ILE A 236 30.92 -19.25 10.04
C ILE A 236 31.97 -18.14 9.95
N ALA A 237 32.46 -17.68 11.11
CA ALA A 237 33.45 -16.64 11.19
C ALA A 237 34.80 -17.09 10.58
N ASP A 238 35.32 -16.36 9.64
CA ASP A 238 36.64 -16.57 8.99
C ASP A 238 37.79 -15.94 9.77
N THR A 239 37.46 -14.99 10.64
CA THR A 239 38.36 -14.31 11.59
C THR A 239 37.66 -14.13 12.93
N ASP A 240 38.43 -13.78 13.96
CA ASP A 240 37.88 -13.31 15.24
C ASP A 240 37.11 -12.00 14.97
N THR A 241 35.85 -11.91 15.37
CA THR A 241 35.01 -10.74 15.07
C THR A 241 34.01 -10.43 16.19
N THR A 242 33.50 -9.21 16.23
CA THR A 242 32.42 -8.81 17.16
C THR A 242 31.09 -8.82 16.44
N ILE A 243 30.09 -9.38 17.10
CA ILE A 243 28.70 -9.47 16.61
C ILE A 243 27.82 -8.62 17.49
N ALA A 244 26.97 -7.80 16.87
CA ALA A 244 25.87 -7.09 17.51
C ALA A 244 24.57 -7.87 17.31
N THR A 245 23.82 -8.09 18.39
CA THR A 245 22.42 -8.58 18.32
C THR A 245 21.49 -7.39 18.23
N ILE A 246 20.59 -7.41 17.26
CA ILE A 246 19.62 -6.35 17.01
C ILE A 246 18.21 -6.93 17.19
N PRO A 247 17.35 -6.31 18.04
CA PRO A 247 16.00 -6.78 18.29
C PRO A 247 15.06 -6.36 17.16
N ILE A 248 15.18 -7.03 16.04
CA ILE A 248 14.27 -7.01 14.89
C ILE A 248 14.39 -8.33 14.15
N GLY A 249 13.25 -8.92 13.77
CA GLY A 249 13.21 -10.18 13.04
C GLY A 249 12.00 -10.29 12.12
N TYR A 250 11.74 -11.52 11.61
CA TYR A 250 10.64 -11.68 10.66
C TYR A 250 9.25 -11.52 11.31
N GLY A 251 9.12 -11.61 12.62
CA GLY A 251 7.89 -11.28 13.35
C GLY A 251 7.55 -9.77 13.31
N ASP A 252 8.55 -8.93 13.03
CA ASP A 252 8.41 -7.48 12.88
C ASP A 252 8.21 -7.05 11.43
N GLY A 253 8.44 -7.96 10.47
CA GLY A 253 8.35 -7.70 9.05
C GLY A 253 9.68 -7.73 8.29
N LEU A 254 10.80 -8.04 8.96
CA LEU A 254 12.09 -8.22 8.32
C LEU A 254 12.17 -9.60 7.65
N PHE A 255 12.09 -9.67 6.33
CA PHE A 255 12.03 -10.94 5.60
C PHE A 255 13.22 -11.85 5.89
N ARG A 256 12.94 -13.13 6.18
CA ARG A 256 13.98 -14.14 6.41
C ARG A 256 14.89 -14.35 5.18
N HIS A 257 14.39 -14.07 3.97
CA HIS A 257 15.16 -14.11 2.71
C HIS A 257 16.30 -13.08 2.65
N LEU A 258 16.30 -12.09 3.54
CA LEU A 258 17.37 -11.11 3.70
C LEU A 258 18.57 -11.65 4.49
N SER A 259 18.47 -12.86 5.07
CA SER A 259 19.56 -13.50 5.81
C SER A 259 20.84 -13.57 4.99
N ASN A 260 21.96 -13.10 5.54
CA ASN A 260 23.28 -12.98 4.90
C ASN A 260 23.32 -12.09 3.64
N LYS A 261 22.32 -11.25 3.40
CA LYS A 261 22.23 -10.42 2.18
C LYS A 261 22.11 -8.93 2.47
N ILE A 262 21.40 -8.56 3.53
CA ILE A 262 21.16 -7.16 3.91
C ILE A 262 22.27 -6.65 4.83
N SER A 263 22.50 -5.35 4.80
CA SER A 263 23.31 -4.65 5.80
C SER A 263 22.46 -3.62 6.54
N PHE A 264 22.82 -3.32 7.79
CA PHE A 264 22.23 -2.24 8.56
C PHE A 264 23.22 -1.12 8.75
N ILE A 265 22.73 0.09 8.97
CA ILE A 265 23.58 1.25 9.22
C ILE A 265 23.72 1.44 10.74
N ILE A 266 24.96 1.45 11.21
CA ILE A 266 25.31 1.73 12.61
C ILE A 266 26.47 2.74 12.57
N ASN A 267 26.34 3.82 13.34
CA ASN A 267 27.37 4.88 13.40
C ASN A 267 27.85 5.38 12.03
N GLY A 268 26.91 5.48 11.05
CA GLY A 268 27.19 6.00 9.72
C GLY A 268 27.91 5.04 8.77
N LYS A 269 27.97 3.74 9.09
CA LYS A 269 28.55 2.69 8.24
C LYS A 269 27.59 1.52 8.04
N PHE A 270 27.68 0.84 6.90
CA PHE A 270 26.97 -0.40 6.63
C PHE A 270 27.68 -1.61 7.24
N TYR A 271 26.93 -2.44 7.95
CA TYR A 271 27.41 -3.70 8.53
C TYR A 271 26.50 -4.85 8.12
N PRO A 272 27.04 -5.98 7.65
CA PRO A 272 26.25 -7.10 7.12
C PRO A 272 25.49 -7.83 8.24
N VAL A 273 24.23 -8.16 7.98
CA VAL A 273 23.48 -9.15 8.74
C VAL A 273 24.02 -10.52 8.41
N ILE A 274 24.40 -11.28 9.44
CA ILE A 274 25.02 -12.59 9.32
C ILE A 274 24.20 -13.67 9.99
N GLY A 275 24.20 -14.86 9.40
CA GLY A 275 23.37 -15.97 9.85
C GLY A 275 21.90 -15.77 9.48
N ASN A 276 21.05 -16.73 9.84
CA ASN A 276 19.62 -16.64 9.59
C ASN A 276 18.96 -15.60 10.49
N ILE A 277 18.13 -14.73 9.92
CA ILE A 277 17.25 -13.83 10.68
C ILE A 277 16.27 -14.70 11.47
N CYS A 278 16.14 -14.42 12.77
CA CYS A 278 15.23 -15.09 13.69
C CYS A 278 13.86 -14.38 13.71
N MET A 279 12.94 -14.84 14.54
CA MET A 279 11.61 -14.23 14.67
C MET A 279 11.69 -12.82 15.25
N ASP A 280 12.52 -12.62 16.25
CA ASP A 280 12.55 -11.40 17.06
C ASP A 280 13.90 -10.68 17.01
N GLU A 281 14.95 -11.31 16.47
CA GLU A 281 16.32 -10.82 16.50
C GLU A 281 17.09 -11.20 15.24
N CYS A 282 18.11 -10.42 14.93
CA CYS A 282 19.13 -10.77 13.94
C CYS A 282 20.51 -10.32 14.42
N MET A 283 21.55 -10.83 13.79
CA MET A 283 22.95 -10.59 14.14
C MET A 283 23.64 -9.83 13.02
N VAL A 284 24.44 -8.86 13.43
CA VAL A 284 25.22 -7.98 12.55
C VAL A 284 26.69 -8.12 12.86
N ASN A 285 27.53 -8.33 11.83
CA ASN A 285 28.98 -8.39 12.00
C ASN A 285 29.57 -6.98 11.97
N ILE A 286 30.06 -6.48 13.08
CA ILE A 286 30.70 -5.16 13.21
C ILE A 286 32.22 -5.20 13.19
N GLY A 287 32.81 -6.39 13.13
CA GLY A 287 34.27 -6.54 13.08
C GLY A 287 34.96 -6.06 14.36
N ASP A 288 35.93 -5.19 14.16
CA ASP A 288 36.69 -4.53 15.24
C ASP A 288 36.30 -3.05 15.41
N ASP A 289 35.28 -2.58 14.69
CA ASP A 289 34.82 -1.19 14.80
C ASP A 289 34.21 -0.91 16.17
N PRO A 290 34.36 0.30 16.71
CA PRO A 290 33.77 0.68 17.98
C PRO A 290 32.24 0.70 17.89
N CYS A 291 31.60 -0.03 18.80
CA CYS A 291 30.16 -0.09 18.93
C CYS A 291 29.77 -0.34 20.39
N SER A 292 28.66 0.23 20.80
CA SER A 292 28.16 0.13 22.18
C SER A 292 26.73 -0.39 22.21
N VAL A 293 26.35 -1.03 23.30
CA VAL A 293 24.95 -1.35 23.59
C VAL A 293 24.14 -0.05 23.56
N SER A 294 22.95 -0.08 22.98
CA SER A 294 22.05 1.04 22.72
C SER A 294 22.44 1.94 21.55
N ASP A 295 23.54 1.70 20.84
CA ASP A 295 23.82 2.43 19.59
C ASP A 295 22.64 2.27 18.62
N ARG A 296 22.31 3.37 17.92
CA ARG A 296 21.21 3.43 16.96
C ARG A 296 21.53 2.60 15.73
N VAL A 297 20.57 1.77 15.31
CA VAL A 297 20.65 0.93 14.14
C VAL A 297 19.56 1.34 13.16
N ILE A 298 19.93 1.67 11.93
CA ILE A 298 18.98 2.03 10.87
C ILE A 298 18.82 0.84 9.93
N ILE A 299 17.57 0.42 9.75
CA ILE A 299 17.17 -0.60 8.79
C ILE A 299 16.64 0.07 7.52
N ILE A 300 15.75 1.05 7.67
CA ILE A 300 15.29 1.95 6.62
C ILE A 300 15.51 3.37 7.12
N GLY A 301 16.15 4.22 6.31
CA GLY A 301 16.45 5.59 6.65
C GLY A 301 17.90 5.95 6.36
N SER A 302 18.40 6.98 7.03
CA SER A 302 19.75 7.50 6.81
C SER A 302 20.49 7.81 8.12
N GLN A 303 21.82 7.68 8.07
CA GLN A 303 22.71 8.09 9.13
C GLN A 303 24.07 8.48 8.52
N GLY A 304 24.46 9.76 8.67
CA GLY A 304 25.62 10.30 7.96
C GLY A 304 25.41 10.31 6.45
N GLU A 305 26.36 9.75 5.71
CA GLU A 305 26.26 9.62 4.26
C GLU A 305 25.61 8.30 3.80
N CYS A 306 25.31 7.40 4.74
CA CYS A 306 24.67 6.12 4.44
C CYS A 306 23.15 6.27 4.44
N SER A 307 22.50 5.71 3.42
CA SER A 307 21.02 5.63 3.34
C SER A 307 20.59 4.32 2.74
N GLN A 308 19.43 3.83 3.15
CA GLN A 308 18.79 2.62 2.62
C GLN A 308 17.28 2.78 2.73
N ASP A 309 16.54 2.54 1.67
CA ASP A 309 15.09 2.61 1.65
C ASP A 309 14.44 1.26 1.34
N ALA A 310 13.11 1.22 1.27
CA ALA A 310 12.39 -0.03 0.98
C ALA A 310 12.63 -0.52 -0.47
N LYS A 311 13.00 0.34 -1.40
CA LYS A 311 13.32 -0.05 -2.78
C LYS A 311 14.66 -0.79 -2.83
N ASP A 312 15.65 -0.31 -2.07
CA ASP A 312 16.95 -0.98 -1.95
C ASP A 312 16.78 -2.38 -1.38
N ILE A 313 15.99 -2.50 -0.30
CA ILE A 313 15.71 -3.80 0.34
C ILE A 313 14.93 -4.72 -0.60
N ALA A 314 13.94 -4.21 -1.31
CA ALA A 314 13.15 -4.98 -2.27
C ALA A 314 14.04 -5.57 -3.38
N THR A 315 15.02 -4.80 -3.86
CA THR A 315 15.98 -5.24 -4.89
C THR A 315 16.81 -6.44 -4.41
N ILE A 316 17.18 -6.52 -3.12
CA ILE A 316 17.99 -7.63 -2.57
C ILE A 316 17.26 -8.98 -2.68
N ILE A 317 15.94 -9.00 -2.60
CA ILE A 317 15.13 -10.23 -2.59
C ILE A 317 14.18 -10.35 -3.79
N ASP A 318 14.40 -9.54 -4.84
CA ASP A 318 13.64 -9.55 -6.09
C ASP A 318 12.13 -9.35 -5.88
N THR A 319 11.78 -8.26 -5.21
CA THR A 319 10.40 -7.87 -4.95
C THR A 319 10.19 -6.36 -5.14
N ILE A 320 9.07 -5.84 -4.67
CA ILE A 320 8.66 -4.44 -4.81
C ILE A 320 8.57 -3.71 -3.46
N PRO A 321 8.80 -2.39 -3.41
CA PRO A 321 8.75 -1.62 -2.16
C PRO A 321 7.45 -1.77 -1.38
N TYR A 322 6.32 -1.99 -2.08
CA TYR A 322 5.01 -2.24 -1.45
C TYR A 322 5.07 -3.41 -0.46
N GLU A 323 5.71 -4.52 -0.85
CA GLU A 323 5.79 -5.70 -0.01
C GLU A 323 6.64 -5.43 1.23
N ILE A 324 7.74 -4.71 1.07
CA ILE A 324 8.63 -4.36 2.19
C ILE A 324 7.88 -3.50 3.23
N THR A 325 7.22 -2.43 2.79
CA THR A 325 6.56 -1.51 3.72
C THR A 325 5.33 -2.13 4.37
N THR A 326 4.52 -2.89 3.61
CA THR A 326 3.30 -3.52 4.14
C THR A 326 3.58 -4.69 5.07
N ALA A 327 4.76 -5.32 4.97
CA ALA A 327 5.16 -6.40 5.86
C ALA A 327 5.42 -5.93 7.30
N ILE A 328 5.69 -4.64 7.51
CA ILE A 328 6.00 -4.12 8.86
C ILE A 328 4.79 -4.31 9.77
N SER A 329 4.94 -5.23 10.72
CA SER A 329 3.86 -5.71 11.57
C SER A 329 3.42 -4.65 12.59
N ASN A 330 2.26 -4.88 13.20
CA ASN A 330 1.74 -4.00 14.28
C ASN A 330 2.56 -4.10 15.59
N ARG A 331 3.53 -5.01 15.68
CA ARG A 331 4.48 -5.07 16.80
C ARG A 331 5.43 -3.88 16.83
N VAL A 332 5.74 -3.33 15.64
CA VAL A 332 6.62 -2.17 15.51
C VAL A 332 5.81 -0.90 15.76
N PRO A 333 6.10 -0.14 16.83
CA PRO A 333 5.36 1.08 17.12
C PRO A 333 5.66 2.15 16.05
N ARG A 334 4.61 2.88 15.63
CA ARG A 334 4.72 4.02 14.70
C ARG A 334 4.87 5.29 15.53
N ARG A 335 5.82 6.14 15.15
CA ARG A 335 6.03 7.47 15.72
C ARG A 335 6.00 8.49 14.58
N ILE A 336 5.34 9.61 14.82
CA ILE A 336 5.32 10.75 13.91
C ILE A 336 6.40 11.70 14.36
N GLU A 337 7.29 12.10 13.45
CA GLU A 337 8.35 13.08 13.67
C GLU A 337 8.11 14.36 12.84
#